data_6db28f59aebf3c18bac317dd1dd753ae
#
_entry.id   6db28f59aebf3c18bac317dd1dd753ae
#
_cell.length_a   1.000
_cell.length_b   1.000
_cell.length_c   1.000
_cell.angle_alpha   90.00
_cell.angle_beta   90.00
_cell.angle_gamma   90.00
#
_symmetry.space_group_name_H-M   'P 1'
#
loop_
_entity.id
_entity.type
_entity.pdbx_description
1 polymer ?
#
loop_
_entity_poly.entity_id
_entity_poly.type
_entity_poly.pdbx_seq_one_letter_code
_entity_poly.pdbx_strand_id
1 'polypeptide(L)'
;MHKFDLIHFIKVSITVYVFYMFLYGTWYFLHIQDFANLRLQNEWAGSLVFLPHGARVLMVCFFRYYSLPALYLADITGPSLMNHDQYDVNYVEGSNIAAIGCIAAVFLSVELIKWSRVSEGKFSFFKPVNFKNYKFLFLVVVLSSLLSGVICNSIISIINNQVSIDVLTVLRFMIGDFLGAVTVIAIMWIVFSTAIDNRMIISPEK
;
A
#
# COMPACT_ATOMS: atom_id res chain seq x y z
N MET A 1 24.58 16.30 -4.22
CA MET A 1 24.00 15.13 -4.90
C MET A 1 24.21 13.94 -3.98
N HIS A 2 23.14 13.33 -3.44
CA HIS A 2 23.26 12.04 -2.77
C HIS A 2 23.68 10.99 -3.79
N LYS A 3 24.85 10.35 -3.58
CA LYS A 3 25.25 9.22 -4.41
C LYS A 3 24.25 8.10 -4.22
N PHE A 4 23.75 7.54 -5.32
CA PHE A 4 22.91 6.36 -5.31
C PHE A 4 23.69 5.18 -4.71
N ASP A 5 23.22 4.64 -3.60
CA ASP A 5 23.81 3.47 -2.97
C ASP A 5 23.11 2.20 -3.42
N LEU A 6 23.75 1.47 -4.31
CA LEU A 6 23.22 0.25 -4.89
C LEU A 6 22.98 -0.86 -3.84
N ILE A 7 23.86 -0.97 -2.85
CA ILE A 7 23.72 -1.99 -1.79
C ILE A 7 22.49 -1.67 -0.94
N HIS A 8 22.32 -0.40 -0.58
CA HIS A 8 21.14 0.06 0.15
C HIS A 8 19.87 -0.17 -0.66
N PHE A 9 19.88 0.14 -1.95
CA PHE A 9 18.75 -0.09 -2.85
C PHE A 9 18.35 -1.58 -2.91
N ILE A 10 19.31 -2.49 -3.04
CA ILE A 10 19.03 -3.94 -3.08
C ILE A 10 18.41 -4.41 -1.75
N LYS A 11 19.00 -4.00 -0.61
CA LYS A 11 18.47 -4.35 0.73
C LYS A 11 17.03 -3.87 0.91
N VAL A 12 16.76 -2.61 0.54
CA VAL A 12 15.42 -2.04 0.61
C VAL A 12 14.47 -2.80 -0.31
N SER A 13 14.86 -3.08 -1.55
CA SER A 13 14.01 -3.79 -2.52
C SER A 13 13.61 -5.19 -2.02
N ILE A 14 14.55 -5.94 -1.47
CA ILE A 14 14.27 -7.27 -0.89
C ILE A 14 13.30 -7.14 0.29
N THR A 15 13.57 -6.22 1.22
CA THR A 15 12.72 -6.00 2.40
C THR A 15 11.30 -5.62 2.00
N VAL A 16 11.16 -4.68 1.07
CA VAL A 16 9.86 -4.21 0.56
C VAL A 16 9.10 -5.33 -0.12
N TYR A 17 9.75 -6.07 -1.01
CA TYR A 17 9.15 -7.17 -1.75
C TYR A 17 8.64 -8.27 -0.80
N VAL A 18 9.49 -8.74 0.11
CA VAL A 18 9.12 -9.80 1.07
C VAL A 18 7.97 -9.35 1.99
N PHE A 19 8.04 -8.13 2.51
CA PHE A 19 6.99 -7.60 3.38
C PHE A 19 5.65 -7.45 2.63
N TYR A 20 5.70 -6.93 1.42
CA TYR A 20 4.50 -6.81 0.58
C TYR A 20 3.89 -8.18 0.28
N MET A 21 4.70 -9.14 -0.17
CA MET A 21 4.26 -10.50 -0.50
C MET A 21 3.69 -11.23 0.72
N PHE A 22 4.27 -11.03 1.90
CA PHE A 22 3.71 -11.57 3.15
C PHE A 22 2.30 -11.04 3.43
N LEU A 23 2.10 -9.72 3.32
CA LEU A 23 0.77 -9.12 3.53
C LEU A 23 -0.21 -9.48 2.41
N TYR A 24 0.27 -9.61 1.18
CA TYR A 24 -0.53 -10.06 0.06
C TYR A 24 -1.01 -11.51 0.26
N GLY A 25 -0.11 -12.40 0.63
CA GLY A 25 -0.45 -13.81 0.93
C GLY A 25 -1.42 -13.93 2.12
N THR A 26 -1.22 -13.12 3.17
CA THR A 26 -2.12 -13.07 4.32
C THR A 26 -3.51 -12.57 3.90
N TRP A 27 -3.57 -11.49 3.12
CA TRP A 27 -4.82 -10.98 2.58
C TRP A 27 -5.52 -12.01 1.70
N TYR A 28 -4.78 -12.67 0.81
CA TYR A 28 -5.31 -13.68 -0.09
C TYR A 28 -5.91 -14.87 0.68
N PHE A 29 -5.20 -15.36 1.70
CA PHE A 29 -5.70 -16.41 2.57
C PHE A 29 -7.00 -16.02 3.27
N LEU A 30 -7.07 -14.82 3.86
CA LEU A 30 -8.29 -14.31 4.51
C LEU A 30 -9.44 -14.13 3.51
N HIS A 31 -9.12 -13.69 2.30
CA HIS A 31 -10.10 -13.46 1.24
C HIS A 31 -10.72 -14.78 0.74
N ILE A 32 -9.93 -15.86 0.62
CA ILE A 32 -10.45 -17.18 0.24
C ILE A 32 -11.40 -17.75 1.31
N GLN A 33 -11.10 -17.55 2.58
CA GLN A 33 -11.90 -18.09 3.68
C GLN A 33 -13.28 -17.42 3.78
N ASP A 34 -13.44 -16.23 3.24
CA ASP A 34 -14.70 -15.45 3.21
C ASP A 34 -15.47 -15.46 4.55
N PHE A 35 -14.74 -15.28 5.66
CA PHE A 35 -15.28 -15.39 7.02
C PHE A 35 -16.54 -14.56 7.32
N ALA A 36 -16.79 -13.54 6.49
CA ALA A 36 -17.89 -12.60 6.72
C ALA A 36 -18.90 -12.55 5.57
N ASN A 37 -18.81 -13.45 4.58
CA ASN A 37 -19.59 -13.40 3.34
C ASN A 37 -19.54 -12.03 2.64
N LEU A 38 -18.38 -11.36 2.73
CA LEU A 38 -18.17 -10.02 2.19
C LEU A 38 -17.59 -10.04 0.76
N ARG A 39 -17.32 -11.23 0.25
CA ARG A 39 -16.83 -11.42 -1.10
C ARG A 39 -17.97 -11.17 -2.09
N LEU A 40 -17.77 -10.22 -2.98
CA LEU A 40 -18.64 -10.07 -4.14
C LEU A 40 -18.11 -10.97 -5.27
N GLN A 41 -19.03 -11.65 -5.94
CA GLN A 41 -18.70 -12.54 -7.08
C GLN A 41 -18.49 -11.76 -8.40
N ASN A 42 -18.45 -10.44 -8.33
CA ASN A 42 -18.27 -9.59 -9.50
C ASN A 42 -16.81 -9.44 -9.87
N GLU A 43 -16.56 -9.28 -11.15
CA GLU A 43 -15.24 -9.29 -11.78
C GLU A 43 -14.27 -8.24 -11.26
N TRP A 44 -14.75 -7.08 -10.77
CA TRP A 44 -13.90 -6.00 -10.22
C TRP A 44 -14.57 -5.38 -8.99
N ALA A 45 -14.59 -6.11 -7.90
CA ALA A 45 -15.39 -5.70 -6.74
C ALA A 45 -14.60 -5.02 -5.61
N GLY A 46 -13.30 -5.09 -5.62
CA GLY A 46 -12.46 -4.63 -4.50
C GLY A 46 -12.64 -5.44 -3.21
N SER A 47 -11.63 -5.49 -2.40
CA SER A 47 -11.69 -6.10 -1.05
C SER A 47 -12.06 -5.04 0.00
N LEU A 48 -12.84 -5.41 1.02
CA LEU A 48 -13.15 -4.51 2.14
C LEU A 48 -11.97 -4.33 3.11
N VAL A 49 -10.98 -5.20 3.06
CA VAL A 49 -9.74 -5.06 3.86
C VAL A 49 -8.57 -5.47 2.98
N PHE A 50 -7.90 -4.50 2.36
CA PHE A 50 -6.79 -4.75 1.44
C PHE A 50 -5.45 -4.49 2.13
N LEU A 51 -4.91 -5.52 2.83
CA LEU A 51 -3.67 -5.42 3.61
C LEU A 51 -2.45 -4.93 2.80
N PRO A 52 -2.29 -5.29 1.50
CA PRO A 52 -1.16 -4.79 0.71
C PRO A 52 -1.08 -3.28 0.61
N HIS A 53 -2.20 -2.55 0.72
CA HIS A 53 -2.16 -1.08 0.77
C HIS A 53 -1.40 -0.56 1.99
N GLY A 54 -1.53 -1.23 3.14
CA GLY A 54 -0.73 -0.92 4.33
C GLY A 54 0.77 -1.08 4.10
N ALA A 55 1.19 -2.11 3.33
CA ALA A 55 2.58 -2.24 2.91
C ALA A 55 3.01 -1.06 2.02
N ARG A 56 2.20 -0.68 1.03
CA ARG A 56 2.52 0.48 0.17
C ARG A 56 2.73 1.74 1.01
N VAL A 57 1.80 2.05 1.93
CA VAL A 57 1.90 3.23 2.81
C VAL A 57 3.17 3.19 3.64
N LEU A 58 3.42 2.10 4.37
CA LEU A 58 4.59 2.00 5.25
C LEU A 58 5.89 2.07 4.45
N MET A 59 6.02 1.29 3.38
CA MET A 59 7.26 1.22 2.61
C MET A 59 7.58 2.54 1.92
N VAL A 60 6.58 3.24 1.39
CA VAL A 60 6.78 4.59 0.83
C VAL A 60 7.15 5.59 1.93
N CYS A 61 6.55 5.52 3.11
CA CYS A 61 6.91 6.39 4.21
C CYS A 61 8.35 6.15 4.71
N PHE A 62 8.79 4.88 4.82
CA PHE A 62 10.13 4.53 5.31
C PHE A 62 11.23 4.72 4.26
N PHE A 63 11.00 4.25 3.04
CA PHE A 63 12.06 4.13 2.02
C PHE A 63 11.86 5.05 0.82
N ARG A 64 10.75 5.77 0.77
CA ARG A 64 10.46 6.73 -0.29
C ARG A 64 10.57 6.09 -1.68
N TYR A 65 11.22 6.77 -2.61
CA TYR A 65 11.39 6.30 -3.99
C TYR A 65 12.17 4.98 -4.13
N TYR A 66 12.98 4.60 -3.13
CA TYR A 66 13.68 3.30 -3.15
C TYR A 66 12.71 2.11 -3.08
N SER A 67 11.51 2.30 -2.51
CA SER A 67 10.51 1.25 -2.42
C SER A 67 9.70 1.05 -3.70
N LEU A 68 9.59 2.07 -4.57
CA LEU A 68 8.64 2.06 -5.68
C LEU A 68 8.85 0.89 -6.67
N PRO A 69 10.07 0.59 -7.14
CA PRO A 69 10.28 -0.52 -8.07
C PRO A 69 9.92 -1.88 -7.48
N ALA A 70 10.25 -2.08 -6.19
CA ALA A 70 9.97 -3.35 -5.51
C ALA A 70 8.47 -3.52 -5.21
N LEU A 71 7.77 -2.44 -4.86
CA LEU A 71 6.31 -2.44 -4.71
C LEU A 71 5.61 -2.79 -6.02
N TYR A 72 6.06 -2.18 -7.12
CA TYR A 72 5.51 -2.48 -8.43
C TYR A 72 5.74 -3.95 -8.83
N LEU A 73 6.97 -4.43 -8.65
CA LEU A 73 7.29 -5.84 -8.93
C LEU A 73 6.42 -6.80 -8.09
N ALA A 74 6.22 -6.49 -6.82
CA ALA A 74 5.38 -7.30 -5.94
C ALA A 74 3.89 -7.26 -6.33
N ASP A 75 3.39 -6.10 -6.76
CA ASP A 75 2.01 -5.95 -7.24
C ASP A 75 1.71 -6.79 -8.48
N ILE A 76 2.66 -6.89 -9.43
CA ILE A 76 2.45 -7.67 -10.65
C ILE A 76 2.76 -9.16 -10.48
N THR A 77 3.65 -9.52 -9.54
CA THR A 77 4.01 -10.93 -9.31
C THR A 77 3.14 -11.61 -8.26
N GLY A 78 2.56 -10.87 -7.33
CA GLY A 78 1.72 -11.39 -6.25
C GLY A 78 0.62 -12.32 -6.75
N PRO A 79 -0.22 -11.88 -7.67
CA PRO A 79 -1.28 -12.71 -8.25
C PRO A 79 -0.77 -13.99 -8.92
N SER A 80 0.21 -13.89 -9.80
CA SER A 80 0.73 -15.05 -10.53
C SER A 80 1.37 -16.10 -9.62
N LEU A 81 1.96 -15.69 -8.49
CA LEU A 81 2.55 -16.61 -7.51
C LEU A 81 1.52 -17.32 -6.63
N MET A 82 0.32 -16.75 -6.46
CA MET A 82 -0.73 -17.33 -5.63
C MET A 82 -1.68 -18.26 -6.39
N ASN A 83 -1.40 -18.56 -7.66
CA ASN A 83 -2.15 -19.46 -8.53
C ASN A 83 -3.64 -19.11 -8.65
N HIS A 84 -3.92 -18.10 -9.42
CA HIS A 84 -5.22 -17.43 -9.51
C HIS A 84 -6.23 -18.07 -10.49
N ASP A 85 -6.23 -19.36 -10.72
CA ASP A 85 -7.19 -20.02 -11.64
C ASP A 85 -8.65 -19.73 -11.29
N GLN A 86 -8.93 -19.36 -10.03
CA GLN A 86 -10.25 -18.91 -9.59
C GLN A 86 -10.44 -17.38 -9.61
N TYR A 87 -9.37 -16.61 -9.91
CA TYR A 87 -9.32 -15.15 -9.83
C TYR A 87 -8.83 -14.49 -11.11
N ASP A 88 -8.72 -15.23 -12.21
CA ASP A 88 -8.41 -14.68 -13.54
C ASP A 88 -9.34 -13.50 -13.90
N VAL A 89 -10.52 -13.51 -13.33
CA VAL A 89 -11.52 -12.47 -13.47
C VAL A 89 -11.07 -11.12 -12.86
N ASN A 90 -10.21 -11.12 -11.85
CA ASN A 90 -9.75 -9.89 -11.21
C ASN A 90 -8.45 -9.34 -11.81
N TYR A 91 -7.81 -10.08 -12.73
CA TYR A 91 -6.67 -9.60 -13.48
C TYR A 91 -7.11 -9.09 -14.84
N VAL A 92 -7.75 -7.99 -14.77
CA VAL A 92 -8.33 -7.29 -15.89
C VAL A 92 -7.23 -6.59 -16.68
N GLU A 93 -7.41 -6.49 -17.98
CA GLU A 93 -6.56 -5.68 -18.84
C GLU A 93 -6.41 -4.27 -18.24
N GLY A 94 -5.17 -3.82 -18.06
CA GLY A 94 -4.86 -2.54 -17.42
C GLY A 94 -4.47 -2.60 -15.94
N SER A 95 -4.60 -3.76 -15.26
CA SER A 95 -4.26 -3.89 -13.84
C SER A 95 -2.79 -3.54 -13.52
N ASN A 96 -1.86 -3.87 -14.43
CA ASN A 96 -0.45 -3.49 -14.27
C ASN A 96 -0.24 -1.97 -14.31
N ILE A 97 -1.00 -1.25 -15.14
CA ILE A 97 -0.96 0.22 -15.20
C ILE A 97 -1.66 0.80 -13.97
N ALA A 98 -2.77 0.20 -13.55
CA ALA A 98 -3.45 0.59 -12.32
C ALA A 98 -2.57 0.42 -11.08
N ALA A 99 -1.72 -0.62 -11.02
CA ALA A 99 -0.74 -0.81 -9.95
C ALA A 99 0.23 0.39 -9.83
N ILE A 100 0.71 0.90 -10.97
CA ILE A 100 1.53 2.14 -10.98
C ILE A 100 0.73 3.31 -10.40
N GLY A 101 -0.53 3.45 -10.80
CA GLY A 101 -1.42 4.49 -10.28
C GLY A 101 -1.64 4.40 -8.78
N CYS A 102 -1.85 3.20 -8.25
CA CYS A 102 -2.03 2.97 -6.82
C CYS A 102 -0.76 3.31 -6.01
N ILE A 103 0.42 2.93 -6.51
CA ILE A 103 1.70 3.26 -5.86
C ILE A 103 1.95 4.77 -5.94
N ALA A 104 1.69 5.38 -7.09
CA ALA A 104 1.79 6.83 -7.28
C ALA A 104 0.85 7.60 -6.35
N ALA A 105 -0.36 7.11 -6.10
CA ALA A 105 -1.32 7.70 -5.18
C ALA A 105 -0.75 7.81 -3.76
N VAL A 106 -0.10 6.76 -3.25
CA VAL A 106 0.56 6.79 -1.94
C VAL A 106 1.71 7.78 -1.93
N PHE A 107 2.56 7.76 -2.94
CA PHE A 107 3.69 8.68 -3.05
C PHE A 107 3.24 10.13 -3.11
N LEU A 108 2.26 10.44 -3.95
CA LEU A 108 1.65 11.76 -4.07
C LEU A 108 1.03 12.24 -2.76
N SER A 109 0.35 11.36 -2.02
CA SER A 109 -0.24 11.69 -0.72
C SER A 109 0.81 12.17 0.27
N VAL A 110 1.94 11.48 0.34
CA VAL A 110 3.07 11.88 1.20
C VAL A 110 3.64 13.23 0.75
N GLU A 111 3.80 13.46 -0.56
CA GLU A 111 4.34 14.71 -1.08
C GLU A 111 3.37 15.89 -0.86
N LEU A 112 2.08 15.71 -1.11
CA LEU A 112 1.06 16.73 -0.90
C LEU A 112 0.99 17.18 0.56
N ILE A 113 1.03 16.23 1.51
CA ILE A 113 1.02 16.57 2.93
C ILE A 113 2.31 17.29 3.34
N LYS A 114 3.47 16.88 2.81
CA LYS A 114 4.72 17.60 3.05
C LYS A 114 4.72 18.99 2.46
N TRP A 115 4.15 19.15 1.27
CA TRP A 115 4.05 20.45 0.60
C TRP A 115 3.14 21.42 1.37
N SER A 116 2.03 20.94 1.90
CA SER A 116 1.11 21.78 2.70
C SER A 116 1.73 22.31 4.01
N ARG A 117 2.82 21.68 4.49
CA ARG A 117 3.59 22.10 5.67
C ARG A 117 4.73 23.06 5.34
N VAL A 118 4.51 24.01 4.47
CA VAL A 118 5.50 24.90 3.84
C VAL A 118 6.34 25.75 4.80
N SER A 119 6.16 25.69 6.11
CA SER A 119 6.85 26.64 7.01
C SER A 119 8.27 26.25 7.46
N GLU A 120 8.69 24.98 7.40
CA GLU A 120 9.99 24.63 8.00
C GLU A 120 10.76 23.52 7.29
N GLY A 121 11.30 23.75 6.13
CA GLY A 121 12.34 22.87 5.67
C GLY A 121 12.37 22.60 4.18
N LYS A 122 13.59 22.61 3.65
CA LYS A 122 13.86 22.29 2.25
C LYS A 122 13.18 20.98 1.87
N PHE A 123 12.30 21.05 0.89
CA PHE A 123 11.65 19.89 0.27
C PHE A 123 12.73 18.86 -0.16
N SER A 124 12.63 17.64 0.34
CA SER A 124 13.57 16.58 -0.02
C SER A 124 12.81 15.27 -0.25
N PHE A 125 12.86 14.78 -1.48
CA PHE A 125 12.33 13.46 -1.86
C PHE A 125 13.01 12.29 -1.13
N PHE A 126 14.19 12.53 -0.56
CA PHE A 126 15.07 11.49 -0.03
C PHE A 126 14.96 11.27 1.48
N LYS A 127 14.30 12.15 2.21
CA LYS A 127 14.21 12.02 3.67
C LYS A 127 13.02 11.16 4.07
N PRO A 128 13.21 10.12 4.89
CA PRO A 128 12.12 9.30 5.43
C PRO A 128 11.18 10.15 6.28
N VAL A 129 9.98 9.66 6.46
CA VAL A 129 8.96 10.29 7.31
C VAL A 129 9.29 10.03 8.77
N ASN A 130 9.14 11.05 9.62
CA ASN A 130 9.29 10.88 11.07
C ASN A 130 7.99 10.30 11.65
N PHE A 131 8.05 9.05 12.12
CA PHE A 131 6.91 8.31 12.65
C PHE A 131 6.45 8.74 14.05
N LYS A 132 7.18 9.62 14.74
CA LYS A 132 6.70 10.22 16.00
C LYS A 132 5.40 11.01 15.78
N ASN A 133 5.08 11.38 14.53
CA ASN A 133 3.87 12.11 14.19
C ASN A 133 2.80 11.18 13.61
N TYR A 134 2.06 10.49 14.49
CA TYR A 134 0.94 9.62 14.09
C TYR A 134 -0.14 10.35 13.28
N LYS A 135 -0.33 11.65 13.49
CA LYS A 135 -1.29 12.47 12.72
C LYS A 135 -0.91 12.54 11.25
N PHE A 136 0.40 12.65 10.98
CA PHE A 136 0.89 12.62 9.61
C PHE A 136 0.62 11.28 8.94
N LEU A 137 0.90 10.16 9.64
CA LEU A 137 0.67 8.83 9.11
C LEU A 137 -0.82 8.57 8.84
N PHE A 138 -1.69 9.01 9.76
CA PHE A 138 -3.15 8.92 9.56
C PHE A 138 -3.60 9.70 8.33
N LEU A 139 -3.13 10.93 8.14
CA LEU A 139 -3.43 11.73 6.96
C LEU A 139 -2.94 11.07 5.66
N VAL A 140 -1.75 10.45 5.68
CA VAL A 140 -1.25 9.69 4.53
C VAL A 140 -2.18 8.52 4.21
N VAL A 141 -2.62 7.77 5.22
CA VAL A 141 -3.55 6.64 5.02
C VAL A 141 -4.86 7.12 4.39
N VAL A 142 -5.49 8.15 4.96
CA VAL A 142 -6.76 8.69 4.43
C VAL A 142 -6.59 9.18 3.00
N LEU A 143 -5.60 10.03 2.75
CA LEU A 143 -5.42 10.63 1.42
C LEU A 143 -5.00 9.59 0.38
N SER A 144 -4.13 8.66 0.73
CA SER A 144 -3.70 7.60 -0.19
C SER A 144 -4.84 6.65 -0.54
N SER A 145 -5.69 6.28 0.41
CA SER A 145 -6.85 5.43 0.16
C SER A 145 -7.87 6.09 -0.78
N LEU A 146 -8.12 7.39 -0.58
CA LEU A 146 -9.00 8.17 -1.46
C LEU A 146 -8.42 8.26 -2.88
N LEU A 147 -7.14 8.65 -3.01
CA LEU A 147 -6.49 8.77 -4.32
C LEU A 147 -6.34 7.42 -5.01
N SER A 148 -5.96 6.37 -4.30
CA SER A 148 -5.83 5.02 -4.84
C SER A 148 -7.16 4.52 -5.40
N GLY A 149 -8.25 4.65 -4.63
CA GLY A 149 -9.57 4.24 -5.07
C GLY A 149 -10.03 4.95 -6.35
N VAL A 150 -9.80 6.27 -6.45
CA VAL A 150 -10.16 7.03 -7.67
C VAL A 150 -9.23 6.68 -8.82
N ILE A 151 -7.91 6.79 -8.64
CA ILE A 151 -6.93 6.64 -9.72
C ILE A 151 -6.96 5.22 -10.30
N CYS A 152 -6.96 4.19 -9.44
CA CYS A 152 -6.98 2.80 -9.87
C CYS A 152 -8.22 2.49 -10.71
N ASN A 153 -9.40 2.82 -10.21
CA ASN A 153 -10.65 2.56 -10.91
C ASN A 153 -10.80 3.40 -12.18
N SER A 154 -10.31 4.65 -12.19
CA SER A 154 -10.29 5.47 -13.42
C SER A 154 -9.41 4.86 -14.49
N ILE A 155 -8.24 4.35 -14.14
CA ILE A 155 -7.33 3.69 -15.09
C ILE A 155 -8.00 2.44 -15.68
N ILE A 156 -8.59 1.59 -14.85
CA ILE A 156 -9.30 0.39 -15.32
C ILE A 156 -10.47 0.76 -16.21
N SER A 157 -11.29 1.73 -15.82
CA SER A 157 -12.44 2.17 -16.62
C SER A 157 -12.05 2.71 -18.01
N ILE A 158 -10.85 3.33 -18.13
CA ILE A 158 -10.38 3.85 -19.41
C ILE A 158 -9.82 2.73 -20.31
N ILE A 159 -9.12 1.77 -19.70
CA ILE A 159 -8.41 0.72 -20.47
C ILE A 159 -9.36 -0.44 -20.80
N ASN A 160 -10.22 -0.82 -19.87
CA ASN A 160 -11.09 -1.98 -20.00
C ASN A 160 -12.56 -1.57 -20.09
N ASN A 161 -13.09 -1.58 -21.30
CA ASN A 161 -14.49 -1.27 -21.58
C ASN A 161 -15.48 -2.37 -21.12
N GLN A 162 -15.00 -3.53 -20.71
CA GLN A 162 -15.86 -4.66 -20.27
C GLN A 162 -16.20 -4.55 -18.79
N VAL A 163 -15.43 -3.80 -18.02
CA VAL A 163 -15.63 -3.62 -16.58
C VAL A 163 -16.45 -2.35 -16.33
N SER A 164 -17.65 -2.53 -15.82
CA SER A 164 -18.49 -1.42 -15.36
C SER A 164 -18.07 -1.01 -13.95
N ILE A 165 -17.51 0.19 -13.81
CA ILE A 165 -17.12 0.76 -12.52
C ILE A 165 -18.17 1.78 -12.09
N ASP A 166 -18.85 1.47 -11.01
CA ASP A 166 -19.81 2.35 -10.36
C ASP A 166 -19.17 3.06 -9.14
N VAL A 167 -19.89 4.02 -8.59
CA VAL A 167 -19.48 4.77 -7.40
C VAL A 167 -19.29 3.85 -6.19
N LEU A 168 -20.11 2.80 -6.08
CA LEU A 168 -20.02 1.84 -4.97
C LEU A 168 -18.71 1.05 -5.03
N THR A 169 -18.30 0.61 -6.22
CA THR A 169 -17.01 -0.04 -6.46
C THR A 169 -15.85 0.87 -6.02
N VAL A 170 -15.85 2.14 -6.44
CA VAL A 170 -14.81 3.11 -6.03
C VAL A 170 -14.77 3.27 -4.51
N LEU A 171 -15.92 3.45 -3.87
CA LEU A 171 -16.01 3.59 -2.41
C LEU A 171 -15.51 2.32 -1.70
N ARG A 172 -15.83 1.15 -2.23
CA ARG A 172 -15.36 -0.13 -1.67
C ARG A 172 -13.84 -0.26 -1.73
N PHE A 173 -13.20 0.15 -2.82
CA PHE A 173 -11.74 0.21 -2.92
C PHE A 173 -11.15 1.19 -1.89
N MET A 174 -11.73 2.40 -1.76
CA MET A 174 -11.27 3.39 -0.78
C MET A 174 -11.34 2.86 0.65
N ILE A 175 -12.47 2.26 1.03
CA ILE A 175 -12.67 1.69 2.36
C ILE A 175 -11.73 0.51 2.59
N GLY A 176 -11.56 -0.35 1.60
CA GLY A 176 -10.68 -1.51 1.67
C GLY A 176 -9.21 -1.13 1.88
N ASP A 177 -8.74 -0.15 1.12
CA ASP A 177 -7.39 0.40 1.25
C ASP A 177 -7.20 1.06 2.63
N PHE A 178 -8.18 1.85 3.08
CA PHE A 178 -8.15 2.49 4.39
C PHE A 178 -8.10 1.47 5.54
N LEU A 179 -9.04 0.53 5.57
CA LEU A 179 -9.10 -0.48 6.63
C LEU A 179 -7.88 -1.42 6.60
N GLY A 180 -7.42 -1.80 5.41
CA GLY A 180 -6.21 -2.59 5.25
C GLY A 180 -4.98 -1.89 5.82
N ALA A 181 -4.78 -0.61 5.50
CA ALA A 181 -3.65 0.17 6.01
C ALA A 181 -3.73 0.37 7.54
N VAL A 182 -4.91 0.71 8.07
CA VAL A 182 -5.11 0.87 9.52
C VAL A 182 -4.82 -0.44 10.25
N THR A 183 -5.29 -1.57 9.73
CA THR A 183 -5.05 -2.89 10.32
C THR A 183 -3.56 -3.22 10.38
N VAL A 184 -2.83 -3.03 9.27
CA VAL A 184 -1.38 -3.29 9.23
C VAL A 184 -0.63 -2.39 10.21
N ILE A 185 -0.94 -1.10 10.25
CA ILE A 185 -0.30 -0.14 11.15
C ILE A 185 -0.58 -0.50 12.61
N ALA A 186 -1.82 -0.88 12.94
CA ALA A 186 -2.18 -1.29 14.31
C ALA A 186 -1.43 -2.55 14.74
N ILE A 187 -1.35 -3.57 13.87
CA ILE A 187 -0.58 -4.80 14.14
C ILE A 187 0.89 -4.47 14.35
N MET A 188 1.50 -3.68 13.45
CA MET A 188 2.89 -3.28 13.58
C MET A 188 3.16 -2.49 14.86
N TRP A 189 2.24 -1.59 15.23
CA TRP A 189 2.35 -0.85 16.49
C TRP A 189 2.34 -1.77 17.71
N ILE A 190 1.41 -2.76 17.76
CA ILE A 190 1.33 -3.74 18.83
C ILE A 190 2.63 -4.57 18.91
N VAL A 191 3.10 -5.08 17.78
CA VAL A 191 4.32 -5.90 17.70
C VAL A 191 5.54 -5.11 18.20
N PHE A 192 5.73 -3.88 17.74
CA PHE A 192 6.85 -3.06 18.18
C PHE A 192 6.74 -2.63 19.64
N SER A 193 5.54 -2.27 20.11
CA SER A 193 5.32 -1.94 21.53
C SER A 193 5.69 -3.13 22.43
N THR A 194 5.17 -4.31 22.10
CA THR A 194 5.48 -5.54 22.84
C THR A 194 6.97 -5.91 22.80
N ALA A 195 7.62 -5.72 21.65
CA ALA A 195 9.05 -5.99 21.51
C ALA A 195 9.93 -5.04 22.35
N ILE A 196 9.52 -3.77 22.46
CA ILE A 196 10.17 -2.78 23.32
C ILE A 196 9.95 -3.12 24.80
N ASP A 197 8.70 -3.42 25.19
CA ASP A 197 8.34 -3.74 26.57
C ASP A 197 9.09 -5.00 27.07
N ASN A 198 9.27 -5.99 26.19
CA ASN A 198 10.03 -7.21 26.47
C ASN A 198 11.56 -7.03 26.31
N ARG A 199 12.06 -5.80 26.12
CA ARG A 199 13.49 -5.47 25.91
C ARG A 199 14.15 -6.24 24.74
N MET A 200 13.37 -6.73 23.80
CA MET A 200 13.88 -7.39 22.59
C MET A 200 14.49 -6.37 21.61
N ILE A 201 14.06 -5.13 21.68
CA ILE A 201 14.56 -4.00 20.91
C ILE A 201 14.89 -2.87 21.89
N ILE A 202 16.09 -2.31 21.76
CA ILE A 202 16.48 -1.13 22.54
C ILE A 202 15.68 0.05 22.00
N SER A 203 14.84 0.66 22.84
CA SER A 203 14.20 1.92 22.48
C SER A 203 15.29 2.96 22.21
N PRO A 204 15.32 3.62 21.03
CA PRO A 204 16.16 4.79 20.88
C PRO A 204 15.72 5.81 21.93
N GLU A 205 16.63 6.12 22.85
CA GLU A 205 16.37 7.02 23.97
C GLU A 205 15.66 8.30 23.50
N LYS A 206 14.78 8.77 24.38
CA LYS A 206 13.90 9.93 24.22
C LYS A 206 14.66 11.23 23.94
#